data_19a94143d665e42cd3f5345aa3785c38
#
_entry.id   19a94143d665e42cd3f5345aa3785c38
#
_cell.length_a   1.000
_cell.length_b   1.000
_cell.length_c   1.000
_cell.angle_alpha   90.00
_cell.angle_beta   90.00
_cell.angle_gamma   90.00
#
_symmetry.space_group_name_H-M   'P 1'
#
loop_
_entity.id
_entity.type
_entity.pdbx_description
1 polymer ?
#
loop_
_entity_poly.entity_id
_entity_poly.type
_entity_poly.pdbx_seq_one_letter_code
_entity_poly.pdbx_strand_id
1 'polypeptide(L)'
;MGLHDHDAKAVPALSGPPMPGPLGVGFGCVPMLPDALYTPDLLDFVEITPEIFHREAIVEDRIELVPDRRQFDAARRRCGNLPVAVHGVELSIGSAHGMYEPCLTMMDRLRQEWPFLWYSEHLHFQTFLDRDGKVMNAGVPLPLPATEEAAQLVASRAAAIQSRYGVPFLLENPAHYLADLPADPDIGGEFGLMDRIVALSGCGRLLDLHNLYCNAVNFGFDPRAALTRIPLDRVGEIHIAGGSWSDGFYMDGHDGRVPEPVWELLELTLSRAPWITGVVFEVLEEFVKRLGADGIARELEWARIVWRRYHPQPEDVA
;
A
#
# COMPACT_ATOMS: atom_id res chain seq x y z
N MET A 1 -33.36 31.58 14.48
CA MET A 1 -33.82 30.53 13.54
C MET A 1 -32.60 29.68 13.24
N GLY A 2 -32.60 28.47 13.77
CA GLY A 2 -31.45 27.68 14.12
C GLY A 2 -30.60 27.22 12.93
N LEU A 3 -29.33 27.41 13.07
CA LEU A 3 -28.26 26.73 12.33
C LEU A 3 -28.16 25.32 12.93
N HIS A 4 -28.36 24.31 12.11
CA HIS A 4 -28.16 22.92 12.49
C HIS A 4 -26.66 22.69 12.71
N ASP A 5 -26.31 22.48 13.98
CA ASP A 5 -25.08 21.86 14.42
C ASP A 5 -24.99 20.47 13.76
N HIS A 6 -24.08 20.31 12.79
CA HIS A 6 -23.66 18.99 12.35
C HIS A 6 -22.76 18.43 13.45
N ASP A 7 -23.34 17.63 14.33
CA ASP A 7 -22.61 16.76 15.23
C ASP A 7 -21.57 15.97 14.43
N ALA A 8 -20.31 16.41 14.52
CA ALA A 8 -19.18 15.62 14.11
C ALA A 8 -19.16 14.36 14.99
N LYS A 9 -19.72 13.26 14.48
CA LYS A 9 -19.61 11.96 15.13
C LYS A 9 -18.14 11.67 15.35
N ALA A 10 -17.72 11.62 16.59
CA ALA A 10 -16.39 11.22 16.97
C ALA A 10 -16.11 9.84 16.34
N VAL A 11 -15.08 9.78 15.48
CA VAL A 11 -14.58 8.54 14.89
C VAL A 11 -14.16 7.63 16.04
N PRO A 12 -14.62 6.35 16.11
CA PRO A 12 -14.21 5.45 17.17
C PRO A 12 -12.67 5.37 17.21
N ALA A 13 -12.11 5.50 18.40
CA ALA A 13 -10.66 5.39 18.57
C ALA A 13 -10.17 4.04 18.01
N LEU A 14 -9.19 4.08 17.10
CA LEU A 14 -8.50 2.92 16.58
C LEU A 14 -7.88 2.14 17.74
N SER A 15 -7.95 0.83 17.72
CA SER A 15 -7.22 -0.03 18.67
C SER A 15 -5.71 -0.06 18.41
N GLY A 16 -5.25 0.46 17.26
CA GLY A 16 -3.84 0.59 16.87
C GLY A 16 -3.28 2.02 16.99
N PRO A 17 -1.98 2.19 16.76
CA PRO A 17 -1.35 3.51 16.71
C PRO A 17 -2.01 4.39 15.63
N PRO A 18 -2.22 5.69 15.91
CA PRO A 18 -2.84 6.59 14.93
C PRO A 18 -1.88 6.89 13.78
N MET A 19 -2.43 7.07 12.58
CA MET A 19 -1.68 7.61 11.45
C MET A 19 -1.16 9.02 11.77
N PRO A 20 0.00 9.41 11.23
CA PRO A 20 0.41 10.81 11.20
C PRO A 20 -0.66 11.67 10.49
N GLY A 21 -0.69 12.97 10.78
CA GLY A 21 -1.48 13.92 9.98
C GLY A 21 -1.01 13.98 8.52
N PRO A 22 -1.71 14.76 7.67
CA PRO A 22 -1.35 14.89 6.27
C PRO A 22 0.12 15.29 6.07
N LEU A 23 0.87 14.52 5.31
CA LEU A 23 2.27 14.77 4.95
C LEU A 23 2.38 15.31 3.54
N GLY A 24 1.83 14.63 2.55
CA GLY A 24 1.97 15.05 1.17
C GLY A 24 2.12 13.92 0.16
N VAL A 25 3.04 14.12 -0.80
CA VAL A 25 3.32 13.18 -1.88
C VAL A 25 4.62 12.43 -1.61
N GLY A 26 4.52 11.10 -1.67
CA GLY A 26 5.63 10.16 -1.53
C GLY A 26 6.00 9.49 -2.86
N PHE A 27 7.13 8.80 -2.82
CA PHE A 27 7.63 8.01 -3.93
C PHE A 27 8.46 6.83 -3.44
N GLY A 28 8.40 5.71 -4.16
CA GLY A 28 9.18 4.52 -3.85
C GLY A 28 10.69 4.76 -3.95
N CYS A 29 11.46 4.30 -2.97
CA CYS A 29 12.93 4.36 -3.02
C CYS A 29 13.49 3.25 -3.89
N VAL A 30 13.63 3.50 -5.18
CA VAL A 30 14.11 2.54 -6.18
C VAL A 30 15.61 2.75 -6.45
N PRO A 31 16.45 1.69 -6.36
CA PRO A 31 17.92 1.80 -6.48
C PRO A 31 18.42 2.46 -7.76
N MET A 32 17.78 2.20 -8.89
CA MET A 32 18.19 2.66 -10.22
C MET A 32 17.80 4.11 -10.53
N LEU A 33 17.01 4.75 -9.68
CA LEU A 33 16.54 6.11 -9.92
C LEU A 33 17.59 7.17 -9.56
N PRO A 34 17.61 8.31 -10.29
CA PRO A 34 18.52 9.41 -9.97
C PRO A 34 18.22 10.04 -8.61
N ASP A 35 19.26 10.41 -7.88
CA ASP A 35 19.14 11.09 -6.58
C ASP A 35 18.35 12.41 -6.66
N ALA A 36 18.33 13.05 -7.83
CA ALA A 36 17.60 14.29 -8.08
C ALA A 36 16.07 14.17 -7.90
N LEU A 37 15.51 12.95 -7.91
CA LEU A 37 14.09 12.72 -7.64
C LEU A 37 13.78 12.69 -6.13
N TYR A 38 14.79 12.54 -5.28
CA TYR A 38 14.63 12.40 -3.83
C TYR A 38 14.95 13.72 -3.10
N THR A 39 14.25 14.77 -3.48
CA THR A 39 14.43 16.11 -2.91
C THR A 39 13.15 16.60 -2.22
N PRO A 40 13.26 17.43 -1.18
CA PRO A 40 12.08 18.03 -0.53
C PRO A 40 11.19 18.88 -1.45
N ASP A 41 11.73 19.34 -2.58
CA ASP A 41 10.96 20.06 -3.60
C ASP A 41 9.96 19.16 -4.35
N LEU A 42 10.28 17.86 -4.46
CA LEU A 42 9.44 16.87 -5.14
C LEU A 42 8.68 15.95 -4.18
N LEU A 43 9.28 15.60 -3.05
CA LEU A 43 8.75 14.59 -2.13
C LEU A 43 8.61 15.14 -0.72
N ASP A 44 7.53 14.75 -0.06
CA ASP A 44 7.27 15.04 1.35
C ASP A 44 7.67 13.84 2.24
N PHE A 45 7.70 12.64 1.68
CA PHE A 45 8.19 11.41 2.31
C PHE A 45 8.66 10.40 1.25
N VAL A 46 9.29 9.33 1.68
CA VAL A 46 9.66 8.21 0.82
C VAL A 46 9.02 6.93 1.33
N GLU A 47 8.66 6.07 0.40
CA GLU A 47 8.26 4.71 0.70
C GLU A 47 9.39 3.75 0.33
N ILE A 48 9.67 2.78 1.18
CA ILE A 48 10.66 1.75 0.92
C ILE A 48 10.00 0.37 0.90
N THR A 49 10.38 -0.42 -0.09
CA THR A 49 10.08 -1.86 -0.15
C THR A 49 11.33 -2.60 0.34
N PRO A 50 11.33 -3.09 1.58
CA PRO A 50 12.56 -3.60 2.21
C PRO A 50 13.19 -4.77 1.45
N GLU A 51 12.37 -5.58 0.81
CA GLU A 51 12.77 -6.77 0.06
C GLU A 51 13.76 -6.43 -1.06
N ILE A 52 13.62 -5.26 -1.69
CA ILE A 52 14.52 -4.79 -2.77
C ILE A 52 15.96 -4.64 -2.27
N PHE A 53 16.17 -4.36 -1.00
CA PHE A 53 17.48 -4.14 -0.37
C PHE A 53 18.00 -5.35 0.39
N HIS A 54 17.28 -6.48 0.32
CA HIS A 54 17.61 -7.72 1.00
C HIS A 54 17.77 -8.86 0.00
N ARG A 55 18.41 -9.92 0.42
CA ARG A 55 18.54 -11.17 -0.34
C ARG A 55 18.38 -12.35 0.58
N GLU A 56 17.87 -13.44 0.07
CA GLU A 56 17.84 -14.70 0.82
C GLU A 56 19.26 -15.22 1.09
N ALA A 57 19.49 -15.69 2.29
CA ALA A 57 20.70 -16.38 2.71
C ALA A 57 20.35 -17.51 3.69
N ILE A 58 21.14 -18.56 3.68
CA ILE A 58 21.02 -19.61 4.69
C ILE A 58 21.94 -19.22 5.87
N VAL A 59 21.34 -18.97 7.02
CA VAL A 59 22.01 -18.63 8.28
C VAL A 59 21.60 -19.66 9.31
N GLU A 60 22.54 -20.42 9.87
CA GLU A 60 22.27 -21.47 10.87
C GLU A 60 21.13 -22.43 10.45
N ASP A 61 21.21 -22.93 9.19
CA ASP A 61 20.21 -23.82 8.57
C ASP A 61 18.79 -23.24 8.41
N ARG A 62 18.66 -21.92 8.46
CA ARG A 62 17.40 -21.21 8.22
C ARG A 62 17.52 -20.22 7.09
N ILE A 63 16.44 -20.02 6.33
CA ILE A 63 16.34 -18.93 5.35
C ILE A 63 16.16 -17.63 6.12
N GLU A 64 17.02 -16.65 5.85
CA GLU A 64 16.90 -15.29 6.34
C GLU A 64 17.00 -14.30 5.17
N LEU A 65 16.28 -13.20 5.29
CA LEU A 65 16.46 -12.01 4.45
C LEU A 65 17.56 -11.15 5.08
N VAL A 66 18.72 -11.14 4.44
CA VAL A 66 19.87 -10.36 4.91
C VAL A 66 20.07 -9.13 4.03
N PRO A 67 20.41 -7.96 4.59
CA PRO A 67 20.56 -6.75 3.82
C PRO A 67 21.75 -6.84 2.84
N ASP A 68 21.54 -6.44 1.60
CA ASP A 68 22.64 -5.97 0.74
C ASP A 68 23.09 -4.61 1.27
N ARG A 69 24.13 -4.63 2.09
CA ARG A 69 24.61 -3.42 2.78
C ARG A 69 24.93 -2.28 1.83
N ARG A 70 25.43 -2.58 0.63
CA ARG A 70 25.77 -1.54 -0.34
C ARG A 70 24.52 -0.82 -0.84
N GLN A 71 23.50 -1.57 -1.21
CA GLN A 71 22.23 -1.00 -1.69
C GLN A 71 21.45 -0.34 -0.56
N PHE A 72 21.35 -0.99 0.58
CA PHE A 72 20.65 -0.48 1.77
C PHE A 72 21.22 0.87 2.24
N ASP A 73 22.55 0.96 2.41
CA ASP A 73 23.20 2.20 2.84
C ASP A 73 23.12 3.30 1.77
N ALA A 74 23.12 2.94 0.47
CA ALA A 74 22.91 3.88 -0.61
C ALA A 74 21.47 4.46 -0.58
N ALA A 75 20.47 3.61 -0.39
CA ALA A 75 19.08 4.03 -0.24
C ALA A 75 18.90 4.99 0.95
N ARG A 76 19.43 4.66 2.11
CA ARG A 76 19.40 5.53 3.30
C ARG A 76 20.03 6.90 3.05
N ARG A 77 21.18 6.94 2.37
CA ARG A 77 21.82 8.22 2.02
C ARG A 77 20.97 9.04 1.06
N ARG A 78 20.37 8.38 0.06
CA ARG A 78 19.49 9.02 -0.93
C ARG A 78 18.25 9.62 -0.30
N CYS A 79 17.58 8.88 0.55
CA CYS A 79 16.38 9.36 1.25
C CYS A 79 16.70 10.47 2.27
N GLY A 80 17.94 10.55 2.74
CA GLY A 80 18.38 11.62 3.64
C GLY A 80 17.55 11.72 4.92
N ASN A 81 16.91 12.88 5.13
CA ASN A 81 16.06 13.14 6.28
C ASN A 81 14.55 13.10 5.96
N LEU A 82 14.16 12.65 4.75
CA LEU A 82 12.75 12.49 4.43
C LEU A 82 12.10 11.47 5.36
N PRO A 83 10.85 11.72 5.81
CA PRO A 83 10.07 10.73 6.53
C PRO A 83 9.96 9.44 5.73
N VAL A 84 9.90 8.29 6.39
CA VAL A 84 9.90 6.97 5.74
C VAL A 84 8.63 6.23 6.07
N ALA A 85 7.96 5.72 5.04
CA ALA A 85 6.96 4.67 5.10
C ALA A 85 7.57 3.35 4.63
N VAL A 86 6.99 2.23 5.02
CA VAL A 86 7.39 0.91 4.55
C VAL A 86 6.21 0.22 3.90
N HIS A 87 6.42 -0.29 2.69
CA HIS A 87 5.48 -1.13 1.98
C HIS A 87 6.14 -2.48 1.65
N GLY A 88 5.68 -3.55 2.32
CA GLY A 88 6.17 -4.92 2.14
C GLY A 88 5.36 -5.68 1.08
N VAL A 89 6.01 -6.64 0.44
CA VAL A 89 5.42 -7.41 -0.67
C VAL A 89 5.52 -8.93 -0.49
N GLU A 90 6.28 -9.42 0.49
CA GLU A 90 6.55 -10.86 0.63
C GLU A 90 6.02 -11.49 1.93
N LEU A 91 5.39 -10.72 2.81
CA LEU A 91 4.90 -11.25 4.09
C LEU A 91 3.89 -12.38 3.93
N SER A 92 3.13 -12.36 2.82
CA SER A 92 2.11 -13.37 2.53
C SER A 92 1.09 -13.51 3.67
N ILE A 93 0.54 -12.37 4.13
CA ILE A 93 -0.29 -12.27 5.33
C ILE A 93 -1.51 -13.21 5.30
N GLY A 94 -2.02 -13.54 4.11
CA GLY A 94 -3.17 -14.41 3.89
C GLY A 94 -2.87 -15.91 3.87
N SER A 95 -1.60 -16.35 3.91
CA SER A 95 -1.25 -17.77 3.84
C SER A 95 -1.77 -18.57 5.02
N ALA A 96 -2.49 -19.67 4.77
CA ALA A 96 -3.13 -20.45 5.83
C ALA A 96 -2.14 -21.05 6.84
N HIS A 97 -0.93 -21.41 6.39
CA HIS A 97 0.09 -22.06 7.25
C HIS A 97 0.94 -21.08 8.06
N GLY A 98 0.89 -19.79 7.80
CA GLY A 98 1.66 -18.77 8.53
C GLY A 98 2.12 -17.63 7.62
N MET A 99 2.55 -16.54 8.20
CA MET A 99 3.27 -15.46 7.52
C MET A 99 4.70 -15.91 7.19
N TYR A 100 5.33 -15.26 6.22
CA TYR A 100 6.73 -15.55 5.88
C TYR A 100 7.66 -14.97 6.97
N GLU A 101 8.11 -15.84 7.87
CA GLU A 101 8.91 -15.46 9.05
C GLU A 101 10.21 -14.70 8.73
N PRO A 102 10.93 -14.97 7.61
CA PRO A 102 12.08 -14.16 7.22
C PRO A 102 11.75 -12.68 7.04
N CYS A 103 10.56 -12.33 6.53
CA CYS A 103 10.11 -10.93 6.42
C CYS A 103 9.96 -10.30 7.80
N LEU A 104 9.35 -10.99 8.76
CA LEU A 104 9.20 -10.47 10.12
C LEU A 104 10.55 -10.22 10.78
N THR A 105 11.51 -11.14 10.61
CA THR A 105 12.88 -10.97 11.12
C THR A 105 13.61 -9.81 10.45
N MET A 106 13.44 -9.65 9.14
CA MET A 106 13.96 -8.51 8.39
C MET A 106 13.38 -7.19 8.91
N MET A 107 12.06 -7.13 9.11
CA MET A 107 11.37 -5.94 9.63
C MET A 107 11.79 -5.57 11.04
N ASP A 108 12.06 -6.55 11.92
CA ASP A 108 12.61 -6.30 13.27
C ASP A 108 13.96 -5.58 13.21
N ARG A 109 14.83 -5.99 12.28
CA ARG A 109 16.14 -5.35 12.06
C ARG A 109 15.96 -3.96 11.44
N LEU A 110 15.10 -3.87 10.42
CA LEU A 110 14.82 -2.60 9.75
C LEU A 110 14.32 -1.54 10.74
N ARG A 111 13.40 -1.90 11.63
CA ARG A 111 12.84 -0.99 12.63
C ARG A 111 13.90 -0.37 13.53
N GLN A 112 14.97 -1.09 13.81
CA GLN A 112 16.09 -0.62 14.61
C GLN A 112 17.07 0.26 13.83
N GLU A 113 17.33 -0.09 12.57
CA GLU A 113 18.32 0.57 11.73
C GLU A 113 17.76 1.79 10.98
N TRP A 114 16.49 1.73 10.56
CA TRP A 114 15.83 2.77 9.78
C TRP A 114 14.38 2.94 10.23
N PRO A 115 14.12 3.73 11.27
CA PRO A 115 12.77 3.95 11.80
C PRO A 115 11.82 4.48 10.73
N PHE A 116 10.60 3.95 10.71
CA PHE A 116 9.54 4.30 9.78
C PHE A 116 8.26 4.72 10.51
N LEU A 117 7.40 5.47 9.83
CA LEU A 117 6.19 6.05 10.40
C LEU A 117 5.01 5.07 10.42
N TRP A 118 4.84 4.29 9.35
CA TRP A 118 3.84 3.22 9.23
C TRP A 118 4.40 2.09 8.37
N TYR A 119 3.71 0.96 8.42
CA TYR A 119 4.01 -0.24 7.64
C TYR A 119 2.74 -0.68 6.90
N SER A 120 2.83 -1.00 5.63
CA SER A 120 1.77 -1.51 4.79
C SER A 120 2.15 -2.82 4.11
N GLU A 121 1.15 -3.63 3.78
CA GLU A 121 1.30 -4.92 3.09
C GLU A 121 0.08 -5.19 2.21
N HIS A 122 0.28 -5.97 1.16
CA HIS A 122 -0.81 -6.43 0.32
C HIS A 122 -1.73 -7.43 1.03
N LEU A 123 -3.03 -7.33 0.77
CA LEU A 123 -4.00 -8.34 1.20
C LEU A 123 -4.02 -9.52 0.22
N HIS A 124 -2.99 -10.35 0.31
CA HIS A 124 -2.83 -11.51 -0.56
C HIS A 124 -2.15 -12.69 0.16
N PHE A 125 -2.01 -13.82 -0.53
CA PHE A 125 -1.09 -14.89 -0.17
C PHE A 125 -0.25 -15.29 -1.37
N GLN A 126 0.99 -15.73 -1.11
CA GLN A 126 1.91 -16.24 -2.14
C GLN A 126 2.39 -17.64 -1.80
N THR A 127 2.32 -18.02 -0.52
CA THR A 127 2.81 -19.31 -0.05
C THR A 127 1.67 -20.19 0.42
N PHE A 128 1.78 -21.49 0.15
CA PHE A 128 0.82 -22.52 0.53
C PHE A 128 1.53 -23.85 0.81
N LEU A 129 0.86 -24.77 1.49
CA LEU A 129 1.37 -26.12 1.67
C LEU A 129 0.91 -27.02 0.52
N ASP A 130 1.86 -27.81 -0.05
CA ASP A 130 1.51 -28.88 -0.93
C ASP A 130 0.90 -30.08 -0.17
N ARG A 131 0.57 -31.17 -0.91
CA ARG A 131 -0.03 -32.36 -0.32
C ARG A 131 0.85 -33.07 0.73
N ASP A 132 2.15 -32.87 0.66
CA ASP A 132 3.15 -33.44 1.56
C ASP A 132 3.49 -32.52 2.72
N GLY A 133 2.82 -31.36 2.84
CA GLY A 133 3.05 -30.35 3.87
C GLY A 133 4.28 -29.47 3.64
N LYS A 134 4.83 -29.48 2.42
CA LYS A 134 5.96 -28.60 2.06
C LYS A 134 5.45 -27.23 1.64
N VAL A 135 6.12 -26.19 2.13
CA VAL A 135 5.83 -24.81 1.72
C VAL A 135 6.23 -24.61 0.25
N MET A 136 5.26 -24.17 -0.53
CA MET A 136 5.42 -23.81 -1.93
C MET A 136 5.14 -22.32 -2.11
N ASN A 137 5.85 -21.68 -3.05
CA ASN A 137 5.55 -20.31 -3.46
C ASN A 137 4.83 -20.34 -4.81
N ALA A 138 3.71 -19.62 -4.93
CA ALA A 138 2.93 -19.51 -6.17
C ALA A 138 3.67 -18.71 -7.26
N GLY A 139 4.67 -17.92 -6.90
CA GLY A 139 5.39 -17.04 -7.80
C GLY A 139 4.63 -15.76 -8.18
N VAL A 140 3.38 -15.64 -7.73
CA VAL A 140 2.52 -14.47 -7.93
C VAL A 140 1.65 -14.27 -6.69
N PRO A 141 1.23 -13.03 -6.40
CA PRO A 141 0.25 -12.76 -5.36
C PRO A 141 -1.12 -13.33 -5.77
N LEU A 142 -1.76 -14.04 -4.86
CA LEU A 142 -3.08 -14.62 -5.06
C LEU A 142 -4.09 -13.94 -4.11
N PRO A 143 -5.27 -13.55 -4.61
CA PRO A 143 -6.31 -12.96 -3.79
C PRO A 143 -6.89 -13.96 -2.80
N LEU A 144 -7.34 -13.46 -1.64
CA LEU A 144 -8.01 -14.31 -0.66
C LEU A 144 -9.48 -14.56 -1.02
N PRO A 145 -10.03 -15.71 -0.60
CA PRO A 145 -11.47 -15.89 -0.61
C PRO A 145 -12.13 -14.91 0.36
N ALA A 146 -13.27 -14.35 -0.04
CA ALA A 146 -14.02 -13.40 0.80
C ALA A 146 -14.84 -14.14 1.86
N THR A 147 -14.18 -14.75 2.85
CA THR A 147 -14.80 -15.56 3.90
C THR A 147 -14.53 -15.00 5.28
N GLU A 148 -15.38 -15.33 6.25
CA GLU A 148 -15.19 -14.95 7.65
C GLU A 148 -13.89 -15.58 8.22
N GLU A 149 -13.54 -16.80 7.80
CA GLU A 149 -12.29 -17.45 8.20
C GLU A 149 -11.06 -16.65 7.72
N ALA A 150 -11.03 -16.23 6.46
CA ALA A 150 -9.97 -15.38 5.92
C ALA A 150 -9.90 -14.03 6.64
N ALA A 151 -11.05 -13.42 6.92
CA ALA A 151 -11.11 -12.16 7.66
C ALA A 151 -10.50 -12.27 9.06
N GLN A 152 -10.87 -13.30 9.83
CA GLN A 152 -10.36 -13.54 11.17
C GLN A 152 -8.87 -13.86 11.18
N LEU A 153 -8.41 -14.67 10.21
CA LEU A 153 -7.00 -15.02 10.05
C LEU A 153 -6.14 -13.76 9.86
N VAL A 154 -6.49 -12.95 8.86
CA VAL A 154 -5.73 -11.74 8.53
C VAL A 154 -5.85 -10.70 9.64
N ALA A 155 -7.04 -10.50 10.21
CA ALA A 155 -7.23 -9.55 11.30
C ALA A 155 -6.36 -9.86 12.52
N SER A 156 -6.26 -11.14 12.91
CA SER A 156 -5.39 -11.58 14.00
C SER A 156 -3.92 -11.23 13.73
N ARG A 157 -3.46 -11.42 12.50
CA ARG A 157 -2.08 -11.12 12.08
C ARG A 157 -1.82 -9.63 12.01
N ALA A 158 -2.74 -8.86 11.44
CA ALA A 158 -2.65 -7.40 11.39
C ALA A 158 -2.54 -6.79 12.81
N ALA A 159 -3.35 -7.27 13.76
CA ALA A 159 -3.26 -6.85 15.15
C ALA A 159 -1.90 -7.21 15.79
N ALA A 160 -1.38 -8.40 15.49
CA ALA A 160 -0.07 -8.83 15.97
C ALA A 160 1.07 -7.96 15.41
N ILE A 161 1.02 -7.60 14.12
CA ILE A 161 2.00 -6.71 13.47
C ILE A 161 1.97 -5.31 14.10
N GLN A 162 0.80 -4.72 14.30
CA GLN A 162 0.65 -3.43 14.98
C GLN A 162 1.27 -3.46 16.38
N SER A 163 1.00 -4.52 17.13
CA SER A 163 1.56 -4.71 18.47
C SER A 163 3.09 -4.88 18.44
N ARG A 164 3.63 -5.59 17.44
CA ARG A 164 5.07 -5.88 17.32
C ARG A 164 5.89 -4.63 17.01
N TYR A 165 5.40 -3.79 16.09
CA TYR A 165 6.19 -2.64 15.63
C TYR A 165 5.80 -1.30 16.28
N GLY A 166 4.64 -1.22 16.91
CA GLY A 166 4.17 0.00 17.57
C GLY A 166 3.93 1.17 16.62
N VAL A 167 3.64 0.88 15.34
CA VAL A 167 3.27 1.84 14.29
C VAL A 167 1.96 1.44 13.65
N PRO A 168 1.27 2.35 12.95
CA PRO A 168 0.11 1.98 12.13
C PRO A 168 0.48 0.87 11.14
N PHE A 169 -0.44 -0.07 10.96
CA PHE A 169 -0.34 -1.10 9.93
C PHE A 169 -1.50 -0.95 8.96
N LEU A 170 -1.21 -0.93 7.68
CA LEU A 170 -2.19 -0.75 6.62
C LEU A 170 -2.24 -2.00 5.75
N LEU A 171 -3.42 -2.33 5.25
CA LEU A 171 -3.60 -3.37 4.25
C LEU A 171 -4.04 -2.75 2.93
N GLU A 172 -3.41 -3.18 1.86
CA GLU A 172 -3.68 -2.74 0.50
C GLU A 172 -4.68 -3.66 -0.19
N ASN A 173 -5.60 -3.05 -0.97
CA ASN A 173 -6.47 -3.77 -1.89
C ASN A 173 -5.68 -4.19 -3.15
N PRO A 174 -5.50 -5.49 -3.41
CA PRO A 174 -4.69 -5.95 -4.53
C PRO A 174 -5.43 -5.85 -5.86
N ALA A 175 -4.70 -5.69 -6.97
CA ALA A 175 -5.20 -6.11 -8.27
C ALA A 175 -5.24 -7.64 -8.33
N HIS A 176 -6.26 -8.19 -9.00
CA HIS A 176 -6.35 -9.63 -9.22
C HIS A 176 -6.94 -9.96 -10.60
N TYR A 177 -6.71 -11.20 -11.03
CA TYR A 177 -7.07 -11.66 -12.39
C TYR A 177 -7.89 -12.95 -12.34
N LEU A 178 -8.38 -13.32 -11.16
CA LEU A 178 -9.20 -14.49 -10.93
C LEU A 178 -10.65 -14.07 -10.73
N ALA A 179 -11.53 -14.61 -11.57
CA ALA A 179 -12.97 -14.51 -11.38
C ALA A 179 -13.46 -15.59 -10.39
N ASP A 180 -14.67 -15.41 -9.89
CA ASP A 180 -15.42 -16.43 -9.12
C ASP A 180 -14.68 -16.96 -7.87
N LEU A 181 -14.00 -16.08 -7.15
CA LEU A 181 -13.40 -16.43 -5.87
C LEU A 181 -14.49 -16.87 -4.88
N PRO A 182 -14.22 -17.89 -4.04
CA PRO A 182 -15.14 -18.29 -2.98
C PRO A 182 -15.47 -17.10 -2.07
N ALA A 183 -16.75 -16.92 -1.76
CA ALA A 183 -17.20 -15.86 -0.90
C ALA A 183 -18.35 -16.33 0.00
N ASP A 184 -18.32 -15.93 1.26
CA ASP A 184 -19.48 -16.05 2.15
C ASP A 184 -20.51 -14.97 1.77
N PRO A 185 -21.81 -15.31 1.71
CA PRO A 185 -22.84 -14.36 1.28
C PRO A 185 -22.87 -13.06 2.10
N ASP A 186 -22.54 -13.14 3.38
CA ASP A 186 -22.63 -12.02 4.32
C ASP A 186 -21.37 -11.12 4.31
N ILE A 187 -20.30 -11.54 3.66
CA ILE A 187 -19.04 -10.75 3.60
C ILE A 187 -19.12 -9.63 2.55
N GLY A 188 -19.79 -9.85 1.43
CA GLY A 188 -19.93 -8.80 0.40
C GLY A 188 -18.71 -8.64 -0.52
N GLY A 189 -18.01 -9.73 -0.83
CA GLY A 189 -16.87 -9.77 -1.74
C GLY A 189 -15.58 -9.16 -1.16
N GLU A 190 -14.65 -8.76 -2.04
CA GLU A 190 -13.33 -8.23 -1.62
C GLU A 190 -13.41 -6.97 -0.74
N PHE A 191 -14.32 -6.06 -1.08
CA PHE A 191 -14.51 -4.83 -0.29
C PHE A 191 -15.00 -5.15 1.13
N GLY A 192 -15.97 -6.05 1.23
CA GLY A 192 -16.48 -6.49 2.53
C GLY A 192 -15.47 -7.29 3.34
N LEU A 193 -14.61 -8.08 2.68
CA LEU A 193 -13.50 -8.77 3.34
C LEU A 193 -12.55 -7.75 4.00
N MET A 194 -12.13 -6.73 3.25
CA MET A 194 -11.28 -5.66 3.78
C MET A 194 -11.98 -4.91 4.93
N ASP A 195 -13.26 -4.55 4.77
CA ASP A 195 -14.07 -3.90 5.82
C ASP A 195 -14.09 -4.74 7.10
N ARG A 196 -14.29 -6.05 6.94
CA ARG A 196 -14.34 -6.99 8.06
C ARG A 196 -13.01 -7.11 8.78
N ILE A 197 -11.90 -7.22 8.02
CA ILE A 197 -10.55 -7.26 8.59
C ILE A 197 -10.25 -5.99 9.40
N VAL A 198 -10.51 -4.82 8.81
CA VAL A 198 -10.28 -3.52 9.45
C VAL A 198 -11.10 -3.38 10.73
N ALA A 199 -12.37 -3.79 10.69
CA ALA A 199 -13.26 -3.75 11.86
C ALA A 199 -12.78 -4.67 13.00
N LEU A 200 -12.21 -5.84 12.68
CA LEU A 200 -11.73 -6.81 13.66
C LEU A 200 -10.37 -6.45 14.25
N SER A 201 -9.45 -5.94 13.43
CA SER A 201 -8.04 -5.70 13.82
C SER A 201 -7.76 -4.28 14.27
N GLY A 202 -8.57 -3.32 13.82
CA GLY A 202 -8.28 -1.89 13.97
C GLY A 202 -7.11 -1.40 13.10
N CYS A 203 -6.63 -2.19 12.12
CA CYS A 203 -5.65 -1.72 11.14
C CYS A 203 -6.24 -0.66 10.21
N GLY A 204 -5.38 0.05 9.49
CA GLY A 204 -5.79 0.98 8.45
C GLY A 204 -5.87 0.32 7.08
N ARG A 205 -6.13 1.18 6.08
CA ARG A 205 -6.10 0.82 4.65
C ARG A 205 -5.03 1.64 3.95
N LEU A 206 -4.28 0.98 3.11
CA LEU A 206 -3.68 1.57 1.94
C LEU A 206 -4.70 1.38 0.81
N LEU A 207 -5.18 2.47 0.23
CA LEU A 207 -6.12 2.44 -0.88
C LEU A 207 -5.36 2.64 -2.18
N ASP A 208 -5.10 1.54 -2.88
CA ASP A 208 -4.56 1.62 -4.23
C ASP A 208 -5.70 1.86 -5.23
N LEU A 209 -5.67 3.07 -5.84
CA LEU A 209 -6.66 3.51 -6.82
C LEU A 209 -6.40 2.93 -8.20
N HIS A 210 -5.15 2.57 -8.51
CA HIS A 210 -4.83 1.90 -9.76
C HIS A 210 -5.29 0.44 -9.74
N ASN A 211 -5.10 -0.28 -8.62
CA ASN A 211 -5.63 -1.62 -8.41
C ASN A 211 -7.16 -1.65 -8.48
N LEU A 212 -7.82 -0.68 -7.86
CA LEU A 212 -9.27 -0.50 -7.99
C LEU A 212 -9.68 -0.31 -9.46
N TYR A 213 -8.94 0.50 -10.21
CA TYR A 213 -9.19 0.74 -11.63
C TYR A 213 -8.91 -0.51 -12.47
N CYS A 214 -7.80 -1.23 -12.21
CA CYS A 214 -7.50 -2.51 -12.88
C CYS A 214 -8.63 -3.52 -12.69
N ASN A 215 -9.07 -3.72 -11.46
CA ASN A 215 -10.19 -4.63 -11.16
C ASN A 215 -11.48 -4.16 -11.83
N ALA A 216 -11.76 -2.86 -11.85
CA ALA A 216 -12.94 -2.30 -12.52
C ALA A 216 -12.96 -2.57 -14.03
N VAL A 217 -11.82 -2.37 -14.69
CA VAL A 217 -11.66 -2.64 -16.14
C VAL A 217 -11.79 -4.14 -16.43
N ASN A 218 -11.14 -4.99 -15.63
CA ASN A 218 -11.09 -6.44 -15.87
C ASN A 218 -12.42 -7.13 -15.56
N PHE A 219 -13.17 -6.66 -14.57
CA PHE A 219 -14.41 -7.28 -14.11
C PHE A 219 -15.68 -6.49 -14.48
N GLY A 220 -15.55 -5.36 -15.18
CA GLY A 220 -16.67 -4.64 -15.78
C GLY A 220 -17.56 -3.90 -14.78
N PHE A 221 -17.00 -3.31 -13.72
CA PHE A 221 -17.75 -2.45 -12.80
C PHE A 221 -17.28 -0.99 -12.85
N ASP A 222 -18.10 -0.07 -12.31
CA ASP A 222 -17.74 1.35 -12.22
C ASP A 222 -16.84 1.60 -10.99
N PRO A 223 -15.57 2.03 -11.17
CA PRO A 223 -14.64 2.27 -10.08
C PRO A 223 -15.06 3.46 -9.19
N ARG A 224 -15.75 4.46 -9.75
CA ARG A 224 -16.26 5.61 -8.97
C ARG A 224 -17.39 5.16 -8.05
N ALA A 225 -18.32 4.34 -8.55
CA ALA A 225 -19.37 3.76 -7.74
C ALA A 225 -18.80 2.82 -6.65
N ALA A 226 -17.79 2.03 -6.98
CA ALA A 226 -17.08 1.18 -6.01
C ALA A 226 -16.41 2.02 -4.91
N LEU A 227 -15.67 3.07 -5.29
CA LEU A 227 -15.04 3.99 -4.34
C LEU A 227 -16.03 4.63 -3.36
N THR A 228 -17.28 4.91 -3.80
CA THR A 228 -18.29 5.47 -2.88
C THR A 228 -18.71 4.51 -1.77
N ARG A 229 -18.47 3.22 -1.94
CA ARG A 229 -18.80 2.16 -0.95
C ARG A 229 -17.66 1.89 0.03
N ILE A 230 -16.44 2.34 -0.27
CA ILE A 230 -15.27 2.16 0.58
C ILE A 230 -15.33 3.16 1.74
N PRO A 231 -15.29 2.70 3.01
CA PRO A 231 -15.15 3.58 4.16
C PRO A 231 -13.76 4.24 4.16
N LEU A 232 -13.72 5.57 3.98
CA LEU A 232 -12.46 6.31 3.88
C LEU A 232 -11.87 6.70 5.25
N ASP A 233 -12.62 6.58 6.32
CA ASP A 233 -12.19 6.93 7.69
C ASP A 233 -10.99 6.10 8.20
N ARG A 234 -10.67 5.01 7.51
CA ARG A 234 -9.54 4.11 7.80
C ARG A 234 -8.43 4.15 6.76
N VAL A 235 -8.58 4.96 5.73
CA VAL A 235 -7.55 5.12 4.70
C VAL A 235 -6.47 6.05 5.23
N GLY A 236 -5.25 5.53 5.35
CA GLY A 236 -4.06 6.29 5.77
C GLY A 236 -3.19 6.72 4.60
N GLU A 237 -3.15 5.91 3.56
CA GLU A 237 -2.28 6.09 2.39
C GLU A 237 -3.04 5.74 1.11
N ILE A 238 -2.67 6.42 0.02
CA ILE A 238 -3.18 6.15 -1.32
C ILE A 238 -2.01 5.79 -2.22
N HIS A 239 -2.15 4.73 -3.03
CA HIS A 239 -1.27 4.46 -4.15
C HIS A 239 -1.92 4.83 -5.47
N ILE A 240 -1.11 5.36 -6.40
CA ILE A 240 -1.43 5.62 -7.79
C ILE A 240 -0.31 5.10 -8.67
N ALA A 241 -0.66 4.43 -9.76
CA ALA A 241 0.29 3.86 -10.69
C ALA A 241 -0.25 3.91 -12.12
N GLY A 242 0.54 3.45 -13.07
CA GLY A 242 0.12 3.21 -14.44
C GLY A 242 0.25 1.75 -14.83
N GLY A 243 -0.58 1.29 -15.73
CA GLY A 243 -0.57 -0.09 -16.20
C GLY A 243 -0.73 -0.19 -17.70
N SER A 244 -0.66 -1.42 -18.21
CA SER A 244 -0.81 -1.73 -19.63
C SER A 244 -1.60 -3.02 -19.86
N TRP A 245 -2.04 -3.20 -21.11
CA TRP A 245 -2.75 -4.40 -21.51
C TRP A 245 -1.78 -5.55 -21.83
N SER A 246 -2.06 -6.75 -21.27
CA SER A 246 -1.40 -8.00 -21.61
C SER A 246 -2.41 -9.16 -21.56
N ASP A 247 -2.40 -10.00 -22.56
CA ASP A 247 -3.23 -11.23 -22.65
C ASP A 247 -4.72 -11.03 -22.36
N GLY A 248 -5.26 -9.85 -22.71
CA GLY A 248 -6.67 -9.53 -22.54
C GLY A 248 -7.05 -8.94 -21.18
N PHE A 249 -6.08 -8.75 -20.28
CA PHE A 249 -6.25 -8.08 -19.00
C PHE A 249 -5.54 -6.72 -19.01
N TYR A 250 -6.11 -5.76 -18.32
CA TYR A 250 -5.41 -4.55 -17.92
C TYR A 250 -4.61 -4.85 -16.65
N MET A 251 -3.28 -4.82 -16.78
CA MET A 251 -2.36 -5.27 -15.76
C MET A 251 -1.96 -4.13 -14.84
N ASP A 252 -1.81 -4.45 -13.57
CA ASP A 252 -1.14 -3.62 -12.59
C ASP A 252 0.38 -3.74 -12.80
N GLY A 253 0.84 -3.06 -13.83
CA GLY A 253 2.23 -3.20 -14.31
C GLY A 253 3.19 -2.17 -13.74
N HIS A 254 2.69 -1.09 -13.12
CA HIS A 254 3.49 0.07 -12.70
C HIS A 254 4.44 0.55 -13.81
N ASP A 255 4.00 0.41 -15.07
CA ASP A 255 4.84 0.45 -16.28
C ASP A 255 4.60 1.68 -17.14
N GLY A 256 3.84 2.64 -16.65
CA GLY A 256 3.45 3.81 -17.42
C GLY A 256 3.06 5.03 -16.57
N ARG A 257 2.49 5.99 -17.27
CA ARG A 257 1.89 7.18 -16.66
C ARG A 257 0.58 6.80 -15.96
N VAL A 258 0.27 7.51 -14.91
CA VAL A 258 -1.03 7.38 -14.24
C VAL A 258 -2.15 7.75 -15.23
N PRO A 259 -3.11 6.86 -15.49
CA PRO A 259 -4.21 7.15 -16.43
C PRO A 259 -5.21 8.14 -15.82
N GLU A 260 -5.88 8.90 -16.68
CA GLU A 260 -6.85 9.94 -16.28
C GLU A 260 -7.92 9.42 -15.29
N PRO A 261 -8.53 8.23 -15.48
CA PRO A 261 -9.51 7.73 -14.49
C PRO A 261 -8.95 7.57 -13.08
N VAL A 262 -7.66 7.24 -12.93
CA VAL A 262 -7.01 7.11 -11.60
C VAL A 262 -6.80 8.49 -10.98
N TRP A 263 -6.46 9.52 -11.78
CA TRP A 263 -6.42 10.91 -11.30
C TRP A 263 -7.79 11.39 -10.83
N GLU A 264 -8.86 11.08 -11.57
CA GLU A 264 -10.24 11.42 -11.16
C GLU A 264 -10.63 10.71 -9.84
N LEU A 265 -10.21 9.46 -9.66
CA LEU A 265 -10.43 8.72 -8.40
C LEU A 265 -9.65 9.37 -7.24
N LEU A 266 -8.41 9.82 -7.48
CA LEU A 266 -7.61 10.52 -6.47
C LEU A 266 -8.29 11.82 -6.03
N GLU A 267 -8.73 12.65 -6.97
CA GLU A 267 -9.44 13.89 -6.66
C GLU A 267 -10.72 13.62 -5.86
N LEU A 268 -11.50 12.61 -6.27
CA LEU A 268 -12.71 12.21 -5.55
C LEU A 268 -12.40 11.72 -4.13
N THR A 269 -11.32 10.96 -3.95
CA THR A 269 -10.91 10.44 -2.64
C THR A 269 -10.49 11.58 -1.72
N LEU A 270 -9.57 12.44 -2.17
CA LEU A 270 -9.06 13.56 -1.35
C LEU A 270 -10.14 14.59 -1.02
N SER A 271 -11.11 14.82 -1.92
CA SER A 271 -12.26 15.70 -1.62
C SER A 271 -13.14 15.21 -0.48
N ARG A 272 -13.14 13.90 -0.21
CA ARG A 272 -13.96 13.26 0.82
C ARG A 272 -13.17 12.91 2.09
N ALA A 273 -11.84 12.83 1.99
CA ALA A 273 -10.97 12.36 3.04
C ALA A 273 -9.68 13.21 3.15
N PRO A 274 -9.79 14.49 3.56
CA PRO A 274 -8.63 15.38 3.66
C PRO A 274 -7.68 15.05 4.82
N TRP A 275 -7.97 14.03 5.61
CA TRP A 275 -7.12 13.53 6.72
C TRP A 275 -6.11 12.47 6.28
N ILE A 276 -6.15 11.99 5.05
CA ILE A 276 -5.22 10.98 4.52
C ILE A 276 -3.80 11.50 4.66
N THR A 277 -2.89 10.61 5.08
CA THR A 277 -1.51 10.99 5.40
C THR A 277 -0.69 11.27 4.14
N GLY A 278 -0.84 10.47 3.09
CA GLY A 278 -0.05 10.66 1.88
C GLY A 278 -0.56 9.93 0.65
N VAL A 279 -0.01 10.35 -0.49
CA VAL A 279 -0.21 9.72 -1.80
C VAL A 279 1.14 9.29 -2.33
N VAL A 280 1.31 8.03 -2.71
CA VAL A 280 2.52 7.49 -3.34
C VAL A 280 2.28 7.23 -4.82
N PHE A 281 3.17 7.72 -5.65
CA PHE A 281 3.25 7.30 -7.05
C PHE A 281 4.20 6.11 -7.14
N GLU A 282 3.75 5.03 -7.76
CA GLU A 282 4.54 3.81 -7.92
C GLU A 282 4.99 3.59 -9.35
N VAL A 283 6.23 3.10 -9.48
CA VAL A 283 6.81 2.66 -10.74
C VAL A 283 7.77 1.50 -10.48
N LEU A 284 7.67 0.42 -11.23
CA LEU A 284 8.62 -0.68 -11.15
C LEU A 284 9.96 -0.29 -11.80
N GLU A 285 11.05 -0.75 -11.20
CA GLU A 285 12.43 -0.44 -11.59
C GLU A 285 12.73 -0.68 -13.08
N GLU A 286 12.20 -1.75 -13.64
CA GLU A 286 12.36 -2.12 -15.04
C GLU A 286 11.74 -1.12 -16.01
N PHE A 287 10.69 -0.39 -15.58
CA PHE A 287 9.97 0.59 -16.39
C PHE A 287 10.43 2.03 -16.18
N VAL A 288 11.33 2.28 -15.24
CA VAL A 288 11.94 3.60 -15.02
C VAL A 288 12.52 4.17 -16.33
N LYS A 289 13.15 3.33 -17.17
CA LYS A 289 13.70 3.78 -18.46
C LYS A 289 12.62 4.21 -19.46
N ARG A 290 11.41 3.68 -19.35
CA ARG A 290 10.27 4.00 -20.23
C ARG A 290 9.71 5.39 -19.92
N LEU A 291 9.56 5.73 -18.65
CA LEU A 291 9.11 7.05 -18.20
C LEU A 291 10.23 8.09 -18.21
N GLY A 292 11.44 7.68 -17.85
CA GLY A 292 12.56 8.57 -17.60
C GLY A 292 12.37 9.42 -16.33
N ALA A 293 13.43 10.02 -15.84
CA ALA A 293 13.38 10.88 -14.65
C ALA A 293 12.40 12.05 -14.81
N ASP A 294 12.39 12.69 -15.99
CA ASP A 294 11.48 13.81 -16.29
C ASP A 294 10.01 13.37 -16.34
N GLY A 295 9.74 12.14 -16.78
CA GLY A 295 8.39 11.58 -16.77
C GLY A 295 7.90 11.36 -15.35
N ILE A 296 8.74 10.76 -14.51
CA ILE A 296 8.46 10.54 -13.08
C ILE A 296 8.24 11.87 -12.36
N ALA A 297 9.15 12.83 -12.56
CA ALA A 297 9.02 14.16 -11.95
C ALA A 297 7.67 14.83 -12.31
N ARG A 298 7.21 14.73 -13.56
CA ARG A 298 5.91 15.28 -13.98
C ARG A 298 4.72 14.60 -13.27
N GLU A 299 4.74 13.29 -13.10
CA GLU A 299 3.67 12.59 -12.36
C GLU A 299 3.67 13.03 -10.86
N LEU A 300 4.84 13.16 -10.24
CA LEU A 300 4.98 13.66 -8.88
C LEU A 300 4.52 15.11 -8.74
N GLU A 301 4.92 15.99 -9.66
CA GLU A 301 4.45 17.39 -9.70
C GLU A 301 2.92 17.46 -9.83
N TRP A 302 2.33 16.62 -10.69
CA TRP A 302 0.88 16.57 -10.84
C TRP A 302 0.18 16.07 -9.58
N ALA A 303 0.71 15.02 -8.94
CA ALA A 303 0.20 14.53 -7.65
C ALA A 303 0.24 15.64 -6.57
N ARG A 304 1.32 16.45 -6.53
CA ARG A 304 1.42 17.60 -5.61
C ARG A 304 0.40 18.69 -5.92
N ILE A 305 0.12 18.96 -7.22
CA ILE A 305 -0.91 19.93 -7.63
C ILE A 305 -2.29 19.45 -7.15
N VAL A 306 -2.61 18.17 -7.36
CA VAL A 306 -3.87 17.59 -6.88
C VAL A 306 -3.93 17.62 -5.36
N TRP A 307 -2.87 17.20 -4.67
CA TRP A 307 -2.80 17.21 -3.21
C TRP A 307 -3.07 18.59 -2.61
N ARG A 308 -2.40 19.64 -3.11
CA ARG A 308 -2.53 21.02 -2.62
C ARG A 308 -3.93 21.60 -2.76
N ARG A 309 -4.74 21.14 -3.70
CA ARG A 309 -6.15 21.57 -3.83
C ARG A 309 -6.98 21.23 -2.59
N TYR A 310 -6.63 20.14 -1.91
CA TYR A 310 -7.35 19.64 -0.72
C TYR A 310 -6.60 19.86 0.58
N HIS A 311 -5.31 20.21 0.48
CA HIS A 311 -4.41 20.50 1.61
C HIS A 311 -3.66 21.82 1.34
N PRO A 312 -4.37 22.96 1.31
CA PRO A 312 -3.73 24.25 1.02
C PRO A 312 -2.72 24.57 2.11
N GLN A 313 -1.54 25.03 1.69
CA GLN A 313 -0.53 25.55 2.61
C GLN A 313 -0.89 26.98 3.06
N PRO A 314 -0.41 27.44 4.22
CA PRO A 314 -0.69 28.81 4.67
C PRO A 314 -0.32 29.89 3.66
N GLU A 315 0.66 29.63 2.80
CA GLU A 315 1.12 30.54 1.74
C GLU A 315 0.16 30.58 0.53
N ASP A 316 -0.69 29.57 0.36
CA ASP A 316 -1.65 29.46 -0.75
C ASP A 316 -2.95 30.27 -0.47
N VAL A 317 -3.14 30.78 0.74
CA VAL A 317 -4.37 31.43 1.23
C VAL A 317 -4.21 32.95 1.37
N ALA A 318 -3.02 33.50 1.02
CA ALA A 318 -2.68 34.93 1.20
C ALA A 318 -3.03 35.80 -0.02
#